data_5aae518adb4a625eef875e4d9737cfa9
#
_entry.id   5aae518adb4a625eef875e4d9737cfa9
#
_cell.length_a   1.000
_cell.length_b   1.000
_cell.length_c   1.000
_cell.angle_alpha   90.00
_cell.angle_beta   90.00
_cell.angle_gamma   90.00
#
_symmetry.space_group_name_H-M   'P 1'
#
loop_
_entity.id
_entity.type
_entity.pdbx_description
1 polymer ?
#
loop_
_entity_poly.entity_id
_entity_poly.type
_entity_poly.pdbx_seq_one_letter_code
_entity_poly.pdbx_strand_id
1 'polypeptide(L)'
;VWCALPIFPCRSVNRLSPTSIPGVVSGIGGFGGLFQPDMTGMKEPVLVSGTDGVGTKLVAAMLLDKHDTIGIDCVAMCVNDVVCCGAKPLFFLDYIACGKNVPEKIAEIVKGVAEGCVQSGCALIGGETAEHPGVMPEDDYDLAGFTVGIVDKDKIIDGSKMQAGDVLVGVASSGVHSNGFSLVRKVFGLNKEKLETYYEELGCTLGEALLTPTRLYAKPALAAIEAADVKAISHITGGGFYENIPPRS
;
A
#
# COMPACT_ATOMS: atom_id res chain seq x y z
N VAL A 1 -24.64 -15.89 3.63
CA VAL A 1 -24.04 -16.66 4.72
C VAL A 1 -22.69 -16.04 4.97
N TRP A 2 -22.59 -15.24 6.03
CA TRP A 2 -21.36 -14.58 6.45
C TRP A 2 -20.45 -15.65 7.04
N CYS A 3 -19.45 -16.07 6.29
CA CYS A 3 -18.38 -16.90 6.82
C CYS A 3 -17.21 -15.96 7.14
N ALA A 4 -17.30 -15.28 8.28
CA ALA A 4 -16.11 -14.80 8.94
C ALA A 4 -15.35 -16.06 9.39
N LEU A 5 -14.51 -16.60 8.53
CA LEU A 5 -13.53 -17.56 8.98
C LEU A 5 -12.67 -16.81 10.00
N PRO A 6 -12.51 -17.37 11.22
CA PRO A 6 -11.56 -16.80 12.15
C PRO A 6 -10.22 -16.77 11.41
N ILE A 7 -9.67 -15.58 11.19
CA ILE A 7 -8.27 -15.44 10.83
C ILE A 7 -7.54 -16.14 11.96
N PHE A 8 -7.16 -17.40 11.74
CA PHE A 8 -6.31 -18.11 12.69
C PHE A 8 -5.13 -17.19 12.96
N PRO A 9 -4.84 -16.85 14.21
CA PRO A 9 -3.67 -16.06 14.50
C PRO A 9 -2.47 -16.86 13.98
N CYS A 10 -1.97 -16.46 12.83
CA CYS A 10 -0.71 -16.96 12.36
C CYS A 10 0.30 -16.53 13.42
N ARG A 11 0.76 -17.47 14.25
CA ARG A 11 1.69 -17.20 15.37
C ARG A 11 2.98 -16.49 14.91
N SER A 12 3.25 -16.50 13.60
CA SER A 12 4.35 -15.75 12.99
C SER A 12 4.08 -14.24 12.85
N VAL A 13 2.82 -13.79 12.81
CA VAL A 13 2.46 -12.37 12.76
C VAL A 13 2.62 -11.69 14.14
N ASN A 14 2.63 -12.48 15.23
CA ASN A 14 2.75 -11.97 16.60
C ASN A 14 4.10 -11.33 16.98
N ARG A 15 5.14 -11.39 16.14
CA ARG A 15 6.42 -10.71 16.43
C ARG A 15 6.55 -9.32 15.85
N LEU A 16 5.67 -8.98 14.89
CA LEU A 16 5.57 -7.63 14.30
C LEU A 16 4.09 -7.25 14.38
N SER A 17 3.54 -7.08 15.59
CA SER A 17 2.10 -6.85 15.73
C SER A 17 1.76 -5.42 15.33
N PRO A 18 1.26 -5.17 14.08
CA PRO A 18 0.73 -3.85 13.72
C PRO A 18 -0.48 -3.48 14.56
N THR A 19 -1.00 -4.43 15.35
CA THR A 19 -2.07 -4.21 16.33
C THR A 19 -1.56 -3.68 17.67
N SER A 20 -0.25 -3.58 17.90
CA SER A 20 0.34 -2.97 19.12
C SER A 20 0.67 -1.48 18.95
N ILE A 21 0.33 -0.88 17.81
CA ILE A 21 0.49 0.56 17.58
C ILE A 21 -0.44 1.34 18.51
N PRO A 22 0.05 2.41 19.16
CA PRO A 22 -0.79 3.26 20.00
C PRO A 22 -2.03 3.75 19.25
N GLY A 23 -3.19 3.68 19.92
CA GLY A 23 -4.48 4.04 19.33
C GLY A 23 -5.35 2.84 18.97
N VAL A 24 -4.80 1.64 18.81
CA VAL A 24 -5.62 0.44 18.59
C VAL A 24 -6.37 0.09 19.88
N VAL A 25 -7.70 0.07 19.81
CA VAL A 25 -8.59 -0.17 20.96
C VAL A 25 -9.07 -1.62 21.02
N SER A 26 -9.20 -2.29 19.85
CA SER A 26 -9.65 -3.66 19.78
C SER A 26 -8.71 -4.54 18.97
N GLY A 27 -8.67 -5.83 19.28
CA GLY A 27 -8.02 -6.82 18.39
C GLY A 27 -8.79 -7.01 17.09
N ILE A 28 -8.12 -7.62 16.10
CA ILE A 28 -8.74 -8.04 14.84
C ILE A 28 -9.75 -9.16 15.11
N GLY A 29 -10.88 -9.15 14.39
CA GLY A 29 -11.94 -10.18 14.46
C GLY A 29 -13.29 -9.71 14.97
N GLY A 30 -13.44 -8.41 15.30
CA GLY A 30 -14.73 -7.78 15.57
C GLY A 30 -15.43 -7.33 14.30
N PHE A 31 -16.68 -6.84 14.40
CA PHE A 31 -17.44 -6.27 13.27
C PHE A 31 -16.82 -5.00 12.70
N GLY A 32 -15.91 -4.35 13.44
CA GLY A 32 -15.20 -3.15 12.99
C GLY A 32 -13.90 -2.97 13.76
N GLY A 33 -12.92 -2.37 13.11
CA GLY A 33 -11.67 -1.95 13.74
C GLY A 33 -11.90 -0.69 14.58
N LEU A 34 -11.49 -0.68 15.84
CA LEU A 34 -11.60 0.46 16.72
C LEU A 34 -10.23 1.13 16.88
N PHE A 35 -10.18 2.41 16.56
CA PHE A 35 -8.97 3.21 16.65
C PHE A 35 -9.25 4.54 17.36
N GLN A 36 -8.46 4.86 18.36
CA GLN A 36 -8.48 6.14 19.07
C GLN A 36 -7.31 7.01 18.60
N PRO A 37 -7.52 8.03 17.76
CA PRO A 37 -6.44 8.89 17.32
C PRO A 37 -5.94 9.76 18.48
N ASP A 38 -4.63 9.95 18.54
CA ASP A 38 -4.03 10.97 19.40
C ASP A 38 -4.12 12.33 18.70
N MET A 39 -4.94 13.21 19.25
CA MET A 39 -5.16 14.58 18.74
C MET A 39 -4.42 15.63 19.58
N THR A 40 -3.51 15.22 20.44
CA THR A 40 -2.76 16.12 21.34
C THR A 40 -2.00 17.17 20.52
N GLY A 41 -2.25 18.44 20.81
CA GLY A 41 -1.61 19.58 20.14
C GLY A 41 -2.20 19.94 18.77
N MET A 42 -3.22 19.24 18.27
CA MET A 42 -3.95 19.60 17.06
C MET A 42 -5.03 20.64 17.38
N LYS A 43 -5.22 21.60 16.45
CA LYS A 43 -6.23 22.66 16.56
C LYS A 43 -7.51 22.31 15.82
N GLU A 44 -7.35 21.91 14.57
CA GLU A 44 -8.46 21.54 13.67
C GLU A 44 -8.07 20.22 12.94
N PRO A 45 -8.18 19.06 13.61
CA PRO A 45 -7.81 17.80 12.99
C PRO A 45 -8.71 17.45 11.81
N VAL A 46 -8.10 17.09 10.68
CA VAL A 46 -8.74 16.65 9.45
C VAL A 46 -8.32 15.22 9.16
N LEU A 47 -9.28 14.35 8.87
CA LEU A 47 -9.01 12.99 8.41
C LEU A 47 -8.81 12.98 6.90
N VAL A 48 -7.77 12.28 6.47
CA VAL A 48 -7.47 12.04 5.05
C VAL A 48 -7.58 10.55 4.81
N SER A 49 -8.34 10.15 3.81
CA SER A 49 -8.50 8.74 3.45
C SER A 49 -8.02 8.49 2.02
N GLY A 50 -7.45 7.31 1.80
CA GLY A 50 -7.04 6.81 0.50
C GLY A 50 -7.43 5.35 0.35
N THR A 51 -7.85 4.97 -0.85
CA THR A 51 -8.11 3.58 -1.23
C THR A 51 -7.48 3.33 -2.59
N ASP A 52 -6.80 2.21 -2.71
CA ASP A 52 -6.16 1.77 -3.95
C ASP A 52 -5.97 0.24 -3.92
N GLY A 53 -5.60 -0.32 -5.06
CA GLY A 53 -5.27 -1.73 -5.21
C GLY A 53 -3.85 -1.94 -5.74
N VAL A 54 -3.42 -3.20 -5.74
CA VAL A 54 -2.12 -3.58 -6.34
C VAL A 54 -2.18 -3.53 -7.87
N GLY A 55 -3.36 -3.78 -8.43
CA GLY A 55 -3.58 -3.78 -9.87
C GLY A 55 -2.91 -4.96 -10.58
N THR A 56 -2.59 -4.77 -11.85
CA THR A 56 -2.17 -5.88 -12.74
C THR A 56 -0.78 -6.45 -12.45
N LYS A 57 -0.04 -5.92 -11.46
CA LYS A 57 1.16 -6.56 -10.89
C LYS A 57 0.83 -7.93 -10.29
N LEU A 58 -0.38 -8.12 -9.78
CA LEU A 58 -0.86 -9.40 -9.22
C LEU A 58 -0.70 -10.57 -10.20
N VAL A 59 -0.80 -10.33 -11.51
CA VAL A 59 -0.60 -11.38 -12.51
C VAL A 59 0.82 -11.95 -12.46
N ALA A 60 1.84 -11.13 -12.20
CA ALA A 60 3.21 -11.62 -12.04
C ALA A 60 3.35 -12.46 -10.75
N ALA A 61 2.70 -12.05 -9.66
CA ALA A 61 2.67 -12.80 -8.41
C ALA A 61 1.97 -14.16 -8.58
N MET A 62 0.82 -14.19 -9.26
CA MET A 62 0.08 -15.43 -9.54
C MET A 62 0.87 -16.39 -10.44
N LEU A 63 1.54 -15.87 -11.51
CA LEU A 63 2.36 -16.71 -12.40
C LEU A 63 3.56 -17.36 -11.70
N LEU A 64 4.13 -16.69 -10.70
CA LEU A 64 5.26 -17.19 -9.91
C LEU A 64 4.86 -17.90 -8.63
N ASP A 65 3.57 -17.92 -8.30
CA ASP A 65 3.05 -18.38 -7.00
C ASP A 65 3.81 -17.75 -5.82
N LYS A 66 4.04 -16.41 -5.92
CA LYS A 66 4.78 -15.62 -4.92
C LYS A 66 3.94 -14.44 -4.45
N HIS A 67 3.44 -14.50 -3.22
CA HIS A 67 2.39 -13.62 -2.72
C HIS A 67 2.82 -12.75 -1.52
N ASP A 68 4.03 -12.95 -1.00
CA ASP A 68 4.53 -12.34 0.24
C ASP A 68 4.90 -10.85 0.12
N THR A 69 5.02 -10.32 -1.11
CA THR A 69 5.44 -8.93 -1.36
C THR A 69 4.31 -7.99 -1.74
N ILE A 70 3.26 -8.50 -2.40
CA ILE A 70 2.20 -7.64 -2.96
C ILE A 70 1.32 -6.97 -1.90
N GLY A 71 1.29 -7.50 -0.68
CA GLY A 71 0.65 -6.83 0.46
C GLY A 71 1.35 -5.52 0.83
N ILE A 72 2.69 -5.46 0.70
CA ILE A 72 3.46 -4.23 0.88
C ILE A 72 3.08 -3.21 -0.20
N ASP A 73 2.91 -3.65 -1.46
CA ASP A 73 2.46 -2.79 -2.55
C ASP A 73 1.10 -2.17 -2.24
N CYS A 74 0.15 -2.97 -1.77
CA CYS A 74 -1.20 -2.51 -1.42
C CYS A 74 -1.16 -1.39 -0.37
N VAL A 75 -0.41 -1.60 0.71
CA VAL A 75 -0.25 -0.58 1.76
C VAL A 75 0.43 0.66 1.20
N ALA A 76 1.49 0.50 0.41
CA ALA A 76 2.26 1.61 -0.13
C ALA A 76 1.42 2.49 -1.06
N MET A 77 0.59 1.90 -1.92
CA MET A 77 -0.28 2.65 -2.84
C MET A 77 -1.24 3.56 -2.08
N CYS A 78 -1.88 3.05 -1.02
CA CYS A 78 -2.81 3.84 -0.21
C CYS A 78 -2.10 4.86 0.70
N VAL A 79 -1.06 4.43 1.41
CA VAL A 79 -0.39 5.25 2.43
C VAL A 79 0.41 6.39 1.82
N ASN A 80 1.07 6.16 0.68
CA ASN A 80 1.83 7.21 0.01
C ASN A 80 0.93 8.35 -0.48
N ASP A 81 -0.31 8.05 -0.92
CA ASP A 81 -1.27 9.09 -1.30
C ASP A 81 -1.71 9.95 -0.11
N VAL A 82 -1.99 9.31 1.03
CA VAL A 82 -2.39 10.01 2.25
C VAL A 82 -1.26 10.95 2.75
N VAL A 83 -0.02 10.49 2.67
CA VAL A 83 1.15 11.28 3.06
C VAL A 83 1.38 12.47 2.14
N CYS A 84 1.00 12.39 0.85
CA CYS A 84 1.09 13.52 -0.07
C CYS A 84 0.24 14.73 0.37
N CYS A 85 -0.82 14.49 1.15
CA CYS A 85 -1.61 15.56 1.77
C CYS A 85 -1.02 16.09 3.09
N GLY A 86 0.16 15.63 3.50
CA GLY A 86 0.78 15.97 4.79
C GLY A 86 0.23 15.17 5.98
N ALA A 87 -0.63 14.18 5.74
CA ALA A 87 -1.29 13.43 6.80
C ALA A 87 -0.42 12.28 7.33
N LYS A 88 -0.40 12.11 8.66
CA LYS A 88 0.19 10.96 9.31
C LYS A 88 -0.75 9.76 9.20
N PRO A 89 -0.34 8.63 8.62
CA PRO A 89 -1.16 7.43 8.57
C PRO A 89 -1.50 6.95 9.98
N LEU A 90 -2.75 6.55 10.19
CA LEU A 90 -3.28 6.05 11.45
C LEU A 90 -3.52 4.55 11.39
N PHE A 91 -4.38 4.13 10.47
CA PHE A 91 -4.77 2.73 10.34
C PHE A 91 -5.05 2.33 8.90
N PHE A 92 -5.04 1.02 8.69
CA PHE A 92 -5.23 0.35 7.41
C PHE A 92 -6.24 -0.80 7.54
N LEU A 93 -6.99 -1.01 6.47
CA LEU A 93 -7.87 -2.15 6.23
C LEU A 93 -7.58 -2.71 4.85
N ASP A 94 -7.56 -4.02 4.69
CA ASP A 94 -7.46 -4.68 3.39
C ASP A 94 -8.77 -5.35 2.98
N TYR A 95 -8.93 -5.55 1.68
CA TYR A 95 -9.98 -6.37 1.09
C TYR A 95 -9.36 -7.32 0.08
N ILE A 96 -9.48 -8.61 0.33
CA ILE A 96 -9.02 -9.68 -0.56
C ILE A 96 -10.23 -10.35 -1.17
N ALA A 97 -10.44 -10.17 -2.49
CA ALA A 97 -11.39 -10.93 -3.27
C ALA A 97 -10.64 -12.10 -3.93
N CYS A 98 -11.09 -13.33 -3.78
CA CYS A 98 -10.45 -14.50 -4.38
C CYS A 98 -11.46 -15.45 -5.01
N GLY A 99 -11.07 -16.16 -6.07
CA GLY A 99 -11.88 -17.18 -6.67
C GLY A 99 -12.06 -18.38 -5.75
N LYS A 100 -10.98 -18.75 -5.04
CA LYS A 100 -10.93 -19.78 -4.02
C LYS A 100 -10.05 -19.36 -2.86
N ASN A 101 -10.56 -19.55 -1.65
CA ASN A 101 -9.81 -19.25 -0.44
C ASN A 101 -8.80 -20.38 -0.16
N VAL A 102 -7.52 -20.09 -0.38
CA VAL A 102 -6.39 -20.94 -0.02
C VAL A 102 -5.69 -20.30 1.17
N PRO A 103 -5.85 -20.84 2.41
CA PRO A 103 -5.41 -20.19 3.64
C PRO A 103 -3.93 -19.79 3.65
N GLU A 104 -3.06 -20.62 3.07
CA GLU A 104 -1.61 -20.40 3.02
C GLU A 104 -1.29 -19.17 2.14
N LYS A 105 -1.93 -19.07 0.97
CA LYS A 105 -1.80 -17.93 0.04
C LYS A 105 -2.30 -16.64 0.70
N ILE A 106 -3.47 -16.68 1.31
CA ILE A 106 -4.04 -15.53 2.03
C ILE A 106 -3.11 -15.09 3.17
N ALA A 107 -2.54 -16.03 3.92
CA ALA A 107 -1.60 -15.72 4.99
C ALA A 107 -0.33 -15.02 4.50
N GLU A 108 0.21 -15.38 3.33
CA GLU A 108 1.33 -14.67 2.71
C GLU A 108 0.97 -13.24 2.31
N ILE A 109 -0.20 -13.06 1.69
CA ILE A 109 -0.71 -11.73 1.31
C ILE A 109 -0.84 -10.84 2.55
N VAL A 110 -1.55 -11.31 3.59
CA VAL A 110 -1.77 -10.57 4.83
C VAL A 110 -0.45 -10.29 5.57
N LYS A 111 0.52 -11.20 5.51
CA LYS A 111 1.88 -10.97 6.05
C LYS A 111 2.53 -9.76 5.36
N GLY A 112 2.42 -9.65 4.05
CA GLY A 112 2.91 -8.49 3.29
C GLY A 112 2.18 -7.20 3.69
N VAL A 113 0.85 -7.23 3.88
CA VAL A 113 0.07 -6.09 4.38
C VAL A 113 0.55 -5.67 5.78
N ALA A 114 0.72 -6.63 6.69
CA ALA A 114 1.21 -6.35 8.04
C ALA A 114 2.61 -5.71 8.04
N GLU A 115 3.52 -6.21 7.19
CA GLU A 115 4.87 -5.66 7.03
C GLU A 115 4.80 -4.21 6.49
N GLY A 116 3.99 -3.94 5.47
CA GLY A 116 3.78 -2.59 4.94
C GLY A 116 3.25 -1.63 6.01
N CYS A 117 2.31 -2.07 6.84
CA CYS A 117 1.77 -1.31 7.95
C CYS A 117 2.84 -0.96 8.99
N VAL A 118 3.70 -1.91 9.37
CA VAL A 118 4.82 -1.69 10.30
C VAL A 118 5.83 -0.68 9.73
N GLN A 119 6.19 -0.83 8.46
CA GLN A 119 7.13 0.08 7.80
C GLN A 119 6.60 1.51 7.74
N SER A 120 5.30 1.70 7.48
CA SER A 120 4.66 3.01 7.42
C SER A 120 4.29 3.60 8.78
N GLY A 121 4.31 2.79 9.85
CA GLY A 121 3.84 3.20 11.17
C GLY A 121 2.32 3.30 11.28
N CYS A 122 1.62 2.53 10.46
CA CYS A 122 0.17 2.47 10.34
C CYS A 122 -0.37 1.20 11.03
N ALA A 123 -1.48 1.28 11.73
CA ALA A 123 -2.07 0.12 12.39
C ALA A 123 -2.92 -0.71 11.44
N LEU A 124 -2.70 -2.02 11.34
CA LEU A 124 -3.65 -2.92 10.70
C LEU A 124 -4.75 -3.27 11.70
N ILE A 125 -5.95 -2.75 11.51
CA ILE A 125 -7.04 -2.89 12.50
C ILE A 125 -8.18 -3.82 12.05
N GLY A 126 -8.12 -4.34 10.83
CA GLY A 126 -9.10 -5.26 10.28
C GLY A 126 -8.86 -5.47 8.80
N GLY A 127 -9.78 -6.18 8.18
CA GLY A 127 -9.80 -6.48 6.75
C GLY A 127 -10.92 -7.46 6.45
N GLU A 128 -11.06 -7.82 5.18
CA GLU A 128 -12.05 -8.79 4.72
C GLU A 128 -11.43 -9.72 3.68
N THR A 129 -11.80 -10.99 3.72
CA THR A 129 -11.49 -11.96 2.67
C THR A 129 -12.79 -12.55 2.16
N ALA A 130 -13.09 -12.35 0.89
CA ALA A 130 -14.30 -12.82 0.26
C ALA A 130 -14.01 -13.79 -0.89
N GLU A 131 -14.62 -14.98 -0.82
CA GLU A 131 -14.57 -15.95 -1.90
C GLU A 131 -15.68 -15.68 -2.91
N HIS A 132 -15.33 -15.62 -4.19
CA HIS A 132 -16.21 -15.27 -5.31
C HIS A 132 -16.30 -16.40 -6.34
N PRO A 133 -16.86 -17.57 -5.98
CA PRO A 133 -16.96 -18.71 -6.88
C PRO A 133 -17.86 -18.37 -8.09
N GLY A 134 -17.35 -18.67 -9.29
CA GLY A 134 -18.08 -18.38 -10.55
C GLY A 134 -18.02 -16.93 -11.04
N VAL A 135 -17.52 -16.01 -10.23
CA VAL A 135 -17.25 -14.60 -10.62
C VAL A 135 -15.79 -14.44 -11.00
N MET A 136 -14.92 -15.12 -10.30
CA MET A 136 -13.47 -15.06 -10.45
C MET A 136 -12.91 -16.47 -10.65
N PRO A 137 -11.90 -16.69 -11.51
CA PRO A 137 -11.20 -17.97 -11.61
C PRO A 137 -10.65 -18.42 -10.25
N GLU A 138 -10.57 -19.72 -10.00
CA GLU A 138 -10.16 -20.26 -8.69
C GLU A 138 -8.78 -19.78 -8.24
N ASP A 139 -7.85 -19.62 -9.17
CA ASP A 139 -6.47 -19.22 -8.87
C ASP A 139 -6.26 -17.71 -8.79
N ASP A 140 -7.26 -16.93 -9.21
CA ASP A 140 -7.19 -15.48 -9.26
C ASP A 140 -7.62 -14.85 -7.94
N TYR A 141 -7.06 -13.68 -7.68
CA TYR A 141 -7.49 -12.81 -6.58
C TYR A 141 -7.23 -11.34 -6.93
N ASP A 142 -7.91 -10.47 -6.21
CA ASP A 142 -7.64 -9.03 -6.19
C ASP A 142 -7.37 -8.58 -4.76
N LEU A 143 -6.53 -7.56 -4.61
CA LEU A 143 -6.13 -7.00 -3.33
C LEU A 143 -6.26 -5.49 -3.39
N ALA A 144 -7.12 -4.97 -2.56
CA ALA A 144 -7.31 -3.54 -2.35
C ALA A 144 -7.11 -3.17 -0.88
N GLY A 145 -6.81 -1.92 -0.63
CA GLY A 145 -6.62 -1.38 0.70
C GLY A 145 -7.35 -0.06 0.91
N PHE A 146 -7.52 0.26 2.17
CA PHE A 146 -8.07 1.52 2.63
C PHE A 146 -7.28 2.01 3.83
N THR A 147 -6.80 3.23 3.78
CA THR A 147 -6.08 3.86 4.89
C THR A 147 -6.73 5.18 5.30
N VAL A 148 -6.57 5.50 6.56
CA VAL A 148 -6.94 6.81 7.12
C VAL A 148 -5.72 7.40 7.80
N GLY A 149 -5.45 8.66 7.50
CA GLY A 149 -4.48 9.49 8.17
C GLY A 149 -5.11 10.73 8.79
N ILE A 150 -4.32 11.50 9.52
CA ILE A 150 -4.73 12.72 10.20
C ILE A 150 -3.71 13.82 9.97
N VAL A 151 -4.20 15.04 9.75
CA VAL A 151 -3.40 16.24 9.59
C VAL A 151 -4.13 17.43 10.25
N ASP A 152 -3.41 18.39 10.79
CA ASP A 152 -4.04 19.66 11.21
C ASP A 152 -4.37 20.48 9.95
N LYS A 153 -5.53 21.12 9.92
CA LYS A 153 -6.06 21.83 8.73
C LYS A 153 -5.09 22.86 8.16
N ASP A 154 -4.38 23.57 9.03
CA ASP A 154 -3.38 24.57 8.64
C ASP A 154 -2.08 23.96 8.08
N LYS A 155 -1.90 22.64 8.22
CA LYS A 155 -0.74 21.87 7.74
C LYS A 155 -1.02 21.01 6.52
N ILE A 156 -2.23 21.10 5.96
CA ILE A 156 -2.56 20.38 4.73
C ILE A 156 -1.63 20.82 3.60
N ILE A 157 -1.06 19.84 2.91
CA ILE A 157 -0.23 20.05 1.72
C ILE A 157 -1.13 19.82 0.50
N ASP A 158 -1.42 20.87 -0.24
CA ASP A 158 -2.31 20.89 -1.40
C ASP A 158 -1.68 21.52 -2.65
N GLY A 159 -0.42 21.97 -2.54
CA GLY A 159 0.27 22.66 -3.63
C GLY A 159 -0.06 24.15 -3.79
N SER A 160 -1.02 24.68 -3.05
CA SER A 160 -1.46 26.09 -3.17
C SER A 160 -0.36 27.12 -2.86
N LYS A 161 0.68 26.70 -2.12
CA LYS A 161 1.81 27.55 -1.74
C LYS A 161 2.99 27.48 -2.74
N MET A 162 2.88 26.67 -3.82
CA MET A 162 3.94 26.58 -4.82
C MET A 162 4.13 27.89 -5.59
N GLN A 163 5.37 28.22 -5.90
CA GLN A 163 5.72 29.41 -6.67
C GLN A 163 6.96 29.19 -7.53
N ALA A 164 7.13 30.03 -8.53
CA ALA A 164 8.32 30.01 -9.37
C ALA A 164 9.59 30.23 -8.54
N GLY A 165 10.58 29.35 -8.73
CA GLY A 165 11.81 29.33 -7.95
C GLY A 165 11.85 28.28 -6.84
N ASP A 166 10.75 27.59 -6.57
CA ASP A 166 10.76 26.45 -5.66
C ASP A 166 11.63 25.30 -6.22
N VAL A 167 12.26 24.56 -5.32
CA VAL A 167 13.16 23.44 -5.67
C VAL A 167 12.37 22.15 -5.70
N LEU A 168 12.48 21.42 -6.80
CA LEU A 168 11.92 20.07 -6.95
C LEU A 168 12.95 19.04 -6.51
N VAL A 169 12.58 18.18 -5.55
CA VAL A 169 13.41 17.08 -5.06
C VAL A 169 12.80 15.75 -5.48
N GLY A 170 13.56 14.97 -6.26
CA GLY A 170 13.17 13.60 -6.63
C GLY A 170 13.61 12.59 -5.58
N VAL A 171 12.71 11.72 -5.17
CA VAL A 171 13.00 10.57 -4.30
C VAL A 171 12.93 9.29 -5.11
N ALA A 172 14.01 8.49 -5.08
CA ALA A 172 14.15 7.30 -5.92
C ALA A 172 13.11 6.23 -5.58
N SER A 173 12.60 5.56 -6.63
CA SER A 173 11.79 4.34 -6.51
C SER A 173 12.65 3.13 -6.14
N SER A 174 11.98 2.01 -5.81
CA SER A 174 12.61 0.68 -5.63
C SER A 174 12.57 -0.15 -6.93
N GLY A 175 11.93 0.33 -7.95
CA GLY A 175 11.69 -0.35 -9.23
C GLY A 175 10.45 0.18 -9.92
N VAL A 176 9.72 -0.67 -10.61
CA VAL A 176 8.48 -0.31 -11.34
C VAL A 176 7.32 0.04 -10.37
N HIS A 177 7.43 -0.36 -9.11
CA HIS A 177 6.36 -0.27 -8.11
C HIS A 177 5.13 -1.08 -8.51
N SER A 178 3.90 -0.49 -8.48
CA SER A 178 2.66 -1.16 -8.84
C SER A 178 1.96 -0.56 -10.07
N ASN A 179 2.58 0.43 -10.72
CA ASN A 179 1.99 1.11 -11.87
C ASN A 179 2.60 0.67 -13.19
N GLY A 180 1.84 0.79 -14.28
CA GLY A 180 2.32 0.49 -15.63
C GLY A 180 2.41 -0.99 -15.98
N PHE A 181 1.95 -1.91 -15.15
CA PHE A 181 2.07 -3.35 -15.36
C PHE A 181 1.32 -3.88 -16.58
N SER A 182 0.26 -3.21 -17.04
CA SER A 182 -0.38 -3.56 -18.30
C SER A 182 0.57 -3.41 -19.49
N LEU A 183 1.41 -2.35 -19.48
CA LEU A 183 2.45 -2.15 -20.48
C LEU A 183 3.61 -3.16 -20.29
N VAL A 184 4.09 -3.35 -19.07
CA VAL A 184 5.13 -4.33 -18.73
C VAL A 184 4.76 -5.71 -19.24
N ARG A 185 3.53 -6.18 -18.95
CA ARG A 185 3.01 -7.46 -19.43
C ARG A 185 3.02 -7.58 -20.94
N LYS A 186 2.64 -6.50 -21.64
CA LYS A 186 2.61 -6.47 -23.11
C LYS A 186 4.02 -6.47 -23.70
N VAL A 187 4.93 -5.65 -23.18
CA VAL A 187 6.30 -5.49 -23.69
C VAL A 187 7.11 -6.79 -23.52
N PHE A 188 7.04 -7.41 -22.35
CA PHE A 188 7.80 -8.62 -22.06
C PHE A 188 7.07 -9.91 -22.45
N GLY A 189 5.76 -9.84 -22.79
CA GLY A 189 4.94 -11.04 -23.06
C GLY A 189 4.98 -11.98 -21.86
N LEU A 190 4.66 -11.45 -20.68
CA LEU A 190 4.87 -12.14 -19.40
C LEU A 190 4.21 -13.51 -19.36
N ASN A 191 5.01 -14.49 -19.05
CA ASN A 191 4.62 -15.84 -18.64
C ASN A 191 5.64 -16.34 -17.59
N LYS A 192 5.45 -17.50 -17.03
CA LYS A 192 6.31 -18.05 -15.97
C LYS A 192 7.78 -18.13 -16.41
N GLU A 193 8.05 -18.68 -17.60
CA GLU A 193 9.40 -18.84 -18.16
C GLU A 193 10.14 -17.50 -18.26
N LYS A 194 9.46 -16.47 -18.77
CA LYS A 194 10.02 -15.11 -18.86
C LYS A 194 10.33 -14.52 -17.49
N LEU A 195 9.43 -14.73 -16.53
CA LEU A 195 9.63 -14.23 -15.17
C LEU A 195 10.79 -14.95 -14.45
N GLU A 196 11.02 -16.22 -14.73
CA GLU A 196 12.14 -17.01 -14.19
C GLU A 196 13.47 -16.77 -14.93
N THR A 197 13.47 -16.04 -16.07
CA THR A 197 14.69 -15.71 -16.81
C THR A 197 15.53 -14.72 -16.04
N TYR A 198 16.81 -15.07 -15.85
CA TYR A 198 17.83 -14.20 -15.23
C TYR A 198 18.38 -13.18 -16.23
N TYR A 199 18.51 -11.94 -15.81
CA TYR A 199 19.09 -10.85 -16.59
C TYR A 199 20.32 -10.30 -15.87
N GLU A 200 21.48 -10.35 -16.52
CA GLU A 200 22.74 -9.88 -15.94
C GLU A 200 22.68 -8.38 -15.58
N GLU A 201 22.02 -7.58 -16.42
CA GLU A 201 21.84 -6.14 -16.22
C GLU A 201 21.01 -5.82 -14.97
N LEU A 202 20.12 -6.71 -14.56
CA LEU A 202 19.31 -6.57 -13.36
C LEU A 202 19.95 -7.22 -12.13
N GLY A 203 20.89 -8.16 -12.35
CA GLY A 203 21.46 -8.97 -11.29
C GLY A 203 20.48 -9.95 -10.61
N CYS A 204 19.33 -10.19 -11.23
CA CYS A 204 18.27 -11.04 -10.72
C CYS A 204 17.35 -11.52 -11.83
N THR A 205 16.35 -12.35 -11.51
CA THR A 205 15.32 -12.74 -12.48
C THR A 205 14.38 -11.56 -12.77
N LEU A 206 13.73 -11.60 -13.94
CA LEU A 206 12.73 -10.58 -14.28
C LEU A 206 11.60 -10.54 -13.24
N GLY A 207 11.18 -11.71 -12.74
CA GLY A 207 10.15 -11.81 -11.71
C GLY A 207 10.55 -11.16 -10.40
N GLU A 208 11.79 -11.37 -9.93
CA GLU A 208 12.31 -10.70 -8.73
C GLU A 208 12.35 -9.19 -8.90
N ALA A 209 12.82 -8.70 -10.03
CA ALA A 209 12.83 -7.27 -10.34
C ALA A 209 11.41 -6.67 -10.35
N LEU A 210 10.46 -7.34 -11.02
CA LEU A 210 9.08 -6.87 -11.14
C LEU A 210 8.27 -7.00 -9.84
N LEU A 211 8.56 -7.99 -8.99
CA LEU A 211 7.92 -8.19 -7.69
C LEU A 211 8.59 -7.41 -6.55
N THR A 212 9.67 -6.66 -6.84
CA THR A 212 10.23 -5.72 -5.85
C THR A 212 9.11 -4.81 -5.33
N PRO A 213 8.86 -4.77 -4.00
CA PRO A 213 7.76 -4.00 -3.44
C PRO A 213 7.88 -2.50 -3.69
N THR A 214 6.74 -1.85 -3.81
CA THR A 214 6.62 -0.40 -3.80
C THR A 214 7.21 0.15 -2.50
N ARG A 215 8.06 1.16 -2.63
CA ARG A 215 8.67 1.81 -1.46
C ARG A 215 7.64 2.59 -0.66
N LEU A 216 7.70 2.44 0.64
CA LEU A 216 6.90 3.20 1.59
C LEU A 216 7.62 4.52 1.94
N TYR A 217 7.00 5.64 1.58
CA TYR A 217 7.58 6.97 1.78
C TYR A 217 7.05 7.69 3.02
N ALA A 218 6.15 7.09 3.81
CA ALA A 218 5.51 7.75 4.94
C ALA A 218 6.53 8.37 5.92
N LYS A 219 7.46 7.58 6.44
CA LYS A 219 8.45 8.08 7.40
C LYS A 219 9.37 9.15 6.82
N PRO A 220 10.03 8.96 5.65
CA PRO A 220 10.89 10.00 5.08
C PRO A 220 10.13 11.26 4.66
N ALA A 221 8.90 11.14 4.15
CA ALA A 221 8.11 12.30 3.77
C ALA A 221 7.67 13.11 4.99
N LEU A 222 7.18 12.46 6.05
CA LEU A 222 6.83 13.15 7.30
C LEU A 222 8.04 13.81 7.94
N ALA A 223 9.21 13.17 7.93
CA ALA A 223 10.45 13.79 8.41
C ALA A 223 10.86 15.01 7.57
N ALA A 224 10.67 14.96 6.24
CA ALA A 224 10.92 16.11 5.37
C ALA A 224 9.95 17.27 5.66
N ILE A 225 8.67 16.98 5.90
CA ILE A 225 7.65 17.97 6.28
C ILE A 225 8.00 18.67 7.59
N GLU A 226 8.57 17.92 8.56
CA GLU A 226 9.00 18.48 9.84
C GLU A 226 10.27 19.33 9.71
N ALA A 227 11.16 18.99 8.77
CA ALA A 227 12.47 19.63 8.61
C ALA A 227 12.49 20.82 7.64
N ALA A 228 11.51 20.96 6.75
CA ALA A 228 11.50 21.94 5.69
C ALA A 228 10.08 22.44 5.38
N ASP A 229 9.99 23.59 4.68
CA ASP A 229 8.73 24.13 4.16
C ASP A 229 8.34 23.36 2.87
N VAL A 230 7.74 22.19 3.05
CA VAL A 230 7.27 21.34 1.95
C VAL A 230 5.92 21.89 1.46
N LYS A 231 5.88 22.38 0.23
CA LYS A 231 4.69 23.01 -0.35
C LYS A 231 3.80 22.07 -1.15
N ALA A 232 4.39 21.02 -1.70
CA ALA A 232 3.69 19.97 -2.46
C ALA A 232 4.44 18.66 -2.37
N ILE A 233 3.72 17.55 -2.49
CA ILE A 233 4.28 16.21 -2.66
C ILE A 233 3.49 15.53 -3.77
N SER A 234 4.19 14.88 -4.70
CA SER A 234 3.57 14.12 -5.78
C SER A 234 3.96 12.64 -5.69
N HIS A 235 2.98 11.79 -5.56
CA HIS A 235 3.12 10.35 -5.75
C HIS A 235 3.05 10.04 -7.24
N ILE A 236 4.16 9.64 -7.85
CA ILE A 236 4.21 9.37 -9.28
C ILE A 236 3.63 7.99 -9.56
N THR A 237 2.39 7.97 -10.05
CA THR A 237 1.59 6.79 -10.37
C THR A 237 1.17 6.79 -11.84
N GLY A 238 -0.02 6.30 -12.17
CA GLY A 238 -0.58 6.38 -13.52
C GLY A 238 -0.57 7.80 -14.07
N GLY A 239 -0.24 7.97 -15.35
CA GLY A 239 -0.06 9.29 -15.98
C GLY A 239 1.35 9.89 -15.86
N GLY A 240 2.21 9.30 -15.00
CA GLY A 240 3.62 9.70 -14.86
C GLY A 240 3.80 11.15 -14.37
N PHE A 241 4.90 11.78 -14.76
CA PHE A 241 5.21 13.14 -14.30
C PHE A 241 4.21 14.19 -14.76
N TYR A 242 3.70 14.07 -15.97
CA TYR A 242 2.83 15.08 -16.57
C TYR A 242 1.47 15.23 -15.88
N GLU A 243 0.93 14.14 -15.33
CA GLU A 243 -0.38 14.16 -14.67
C GLU A 243 -0.28 14.29 -13.15
N ASN A 244 0.87 13.94 -12.55
CA ASN A 244 1.02 13.91 -11.10
C ASN A 244 1.77 15.12 -10.52
N ILE A 245 2.67 15.80 -11.26
CA ILE A 245 3.43 16.94 -10.76
C ILE A 245 2.65 18.25 -10.81
N PRO A 246 1.86 18.57 -11.87
CA PRO A 246 1.10 19.81 -11.89
C PRO A 246 0.13 19.93 -10.72
N PRO A 247 -0.07 21.14 -10.17
CA PRO A 247 -1.07 21.33 -9.14
C PRO A 247 -2.43 20.89 -9.69
N ARG A 248 -3.08 20.00 -9.00
CA ARG A 248 -4.47 19.66 -9.29
C ARG A 248 -5.31 20.86 -8.85
N SER A 249 -5.79 21.64 -9.85
CA SER A 249 -6.74 22.75 -9.63
C SER A 249 -8.09 22.23 -9.17
#